data_60cd580f0df8b4fa24b7c583ee969d5d
#
_entry.id   60cd580f0df8b4fa24b7c583ee969d5d
#
_cell.length_a   1.000
_cell.length_b   1.000
_cell.length_c   1.000
_cell.angle_alpha   90.00
_cell.angle_beta   90.00
_cell.angle_gamma   90.00
#
_symmetry.space_group_name_H-M   'P 1'
#
loop_
_entity.id
_entity.type
_entity.pdbx_description
1 polymer ?
#
loop_
_entity_poly.entity_id
_entity_poly.type
_entity_poly.pdbx_seq_one_letter_code
_entity_poly.pdbx_strand_id
1 'polypeptide(L)'
;MIRRKLLIATAIIASFVTTSCSDTTAPKKVVPGLSAVAMSSQQADQDGSESRSGALHVTKECSQYTRLAGGFCTITSSNLKDIKVGTRVIYAVASGPTVLNSDVILDPPGRGHSTAFGHVVLDLASGQGVVTISGGTGKFTWFHASVVVSRLIRPNWAWDGMYSFSHKGDTDDRD
;
A
#
# COMPACT_ATOMS: atom_id res chain seq x y z
N MET A 1 -43.55 -18.25 18.95
CA MET A 1 -43.97 -19.29 17.97
C MET A 1 -44.00 -18.67 16.61
N ILE A 2 -43.34 -19.24 15.69
CA ILE A 2 -43.44 -19.44 14.25
C ILE A 2 -42.05 -19.31 13.63
N ARG A 3 -41.49 -20.53 13.42
CA ARG A 3 -40.30 -20.78 12.57
C ARG A 3 -40.70 -20.66 11.11
N ARG A 4 -39.93 -19.92 10.31
CA ARG A 4 -39.92 -20.14 8.86
C ARG A 4 -38.49 -20.36 8.41
N LYS A 5 -38.19 -21.64 8.17
CA LYS A 5 -37.05 -22.09 7.37
C LYS A 5 -37.38 -21.77 5.91
N LEU A 6 -36.50 -21.13 5.19
CA LEU A 6 -36.53 -21.11 3.74
C LEU A 6 -35.18 -21.64 3.24
N LEU A 7 -35.21 -22.85 2.76
CA LEU A 7 -34.18 -23.52 1.97
C LEU A 7 -34.36 -23.04 0.52
N ILE A 8 -33.32 -22.49 -0.08
CA ILE A 8 -33.22 -22.36 -1.52
C ILE A 8 -31.86 -22.93 -1.90
N ALA A 9 -31.95 -24.09 -2.57
CA ALA A 9 -30.86 -24.75 -3.24
C ALA A 9 -30.82 -24.33 -4.72
N THR A 10 -29.73 -24.72 -5.40
CA THR A 10 -29.51 -24.70 -6.86
C THR A 10 -28.81 -23.48 -7.40
N ALA A 11 -27.88 -23.53 -8.37
CA ALA A 11 -27.37 -24.60 -9.22
C ALA A 11 -25.96 -24.22 -9.71
N ILE A 12 -25.14 -25.23 -9.89
CA ILE A 12 -23.81 -25.19 -10.49
C ILE A 12 -23.99 -25.15 -12.02
N ILE A 13 -23.35 -24.18 -12.68
CA ILE A 13 -23.11 -24.28 -14.13
C ILE A 13 -21.59 -24.08 -14.33
N ALA A 14 -20.96 -25.21 -14.65
CA ALA A 14 -19.59 -25.26 -15.14
C ALA A 14 -19.61 -25.02 -16.66
N SER A 15 -18.92 -23.98 -17.10
CA SER A 15 -18.65 -23.81 -18.54
C SER A 15 -17.13 -23.85 -18.75
N PHE A 16 -16.68 -24.97 -19.31
CA PHE A 16 -15.34 -25.14 -19.86
C PHE A 16 -15.27 -24.46 -21.22
N VAL A 17 -14.34 -23.53 -21.41
CA VAL A 17 -13.92 -23.04 -22.71
C VAL A 17 -12.47 -23.44 -22.93
N THR A 18 -12.28 -24.42 -23.79
CA THR A 18 -10.98 -24.80 -24.36
C THR A 18 -10.65 -23.87 -25.52
N THR A 19 -9.53 -23.20 -25.49
CA THR A 19 -9.01 -22.46 -26.63
C THR A 19 -7.67 -23.03 -27.04
N SER A 20 -7.66 -23.52 -28.26
CA SER A 20 -6.61 -24.20 -28.97
C SER A 20 -5.41 -23.28 -29.30
N CYS A 21 -4.23 -23.89 -29.23
CA CYS A 21 -2.98 -23.40 -29.82
C CYS A 21 -3.12 -23.29 -31.34
N SER A 22 -2.65 -22.19 -31.92
CA SER A 22 -2.34 -22.07 -33.34
C SER A 22 -0.85 -21.76 -33.50
N ASP A 23 -0.10 -22.77 -33.91
CA ASP A 23 1.23 -22.61 -34.48
C ASP A 23 1.12 -21.86 -35.80
N THR A 24 1.83 -20.75 -35.89
CA THR A 24 2.07 -20.08 -37.18
C THR A 24 3.56 -20.01 -37.42
N THR A 25 4.04 -20.96 -38.18
CA THR A 25 5.38 -20.97 -38.79
C THR A 25 5.47 -19.87 -39.85
N ALA A 26 6.35 -18.90 -39.65
CA ALA A 26 6.70 -17.89 -40.69
C ALA A 26 8.21 -17.89 -40.97
N PRO A 27 8.63 -17.63 -42.22
CA PRO A 27 9.96 -17.98 -42.68
C PRO A 27 11.05 -17.00 -42.26
N LYS A 28 12.19 -17.58 -42.00
CA LYS A 28 13.47 -17.01 -41.64
C LYS A 28 14.00 -16.06 -42.71
N LYS A 29 14.06 -14.75 -42.46
CA LYS A 29 14.85 -13.79 -43.21
C LYS A 29 16.07 -13.40 -42.38
N VAL A 30 17.21 -13.89 -42.80
CA VAL A 30 18.52 -13.59 -42.22
C VAL A 30 18.92 -12.18 -42.60
N VAL A 31 19.15 -11.30 -41.67
CA VAL A 31 19.84 -10.02 -41.81
C VAL A 31 21.07 -10.05 -40.92
N PRO A 32 22.30 -9.89 -41.42
CA PRO A 32 23.50 -9.90 -40.62
C PRO A 32 23.73 -8.53 -39.96
N GLY A 33 24.06 -8.54 -38.70
CA GLY A 33 24.81 -7.50 -38.02
C GLY A 33 24.03 -6.42 -37.30
N LEU A 34 23.68 -6.73 -36.02
CA LEU A 34 23.73 -5.79 -34.91
C LEU A 34 23.80 -6.63 -33.66
N SER A 35 24.95 -6.60 -33.00
CA SER A 35 25.16 -7.24 -31.70
C SER A 35 24.18 -6.65 -30.69
N ALA A 36 23.13 -7.39 -30.39
CA ALA A 36 22.32 -7.13 -29.22
C ALA A 36 23.20 -7.40 -27.98
N VAL A 37 23.67 -6.33 -27.36
CA VAL A 37 24.22 -6.39 -26.01
C VAL A 37 23.06 -6.82 -25.13
N ALA A 38 23.04 -8.10 -24.76
CA ALA A 38 22.21 -8.58 -23.69
C ALA A 38 22.62 -7.80 -22.43
N MET A 39 21.83 -6.83 -22.02
CA MET A 39 21.92 -6.27 -20.68
C MET A 39 21.46 -7.37 -19.73
N SER A 40 22.44 -8.18 -19.33
CA SER A 40 22.37 -9.04 -18.18
C SER A 40 22.16 -8.10 -16.98
N SER A 41 20.97 -8.09 -16.43
CA SER A 41 20.71 -7.52 -15.11
C SER A 41 21.42 -8.41 -14.10
N GLN A 42 22.71 -8.15 -13.89
CA GLN A 42 23.43 -8.65 -12.73
C GLN A 42 22.81 -7.97 -11.52
N GLN A 43 21.98 -8.73 -10.80
CA GLN A 43 21.72 -8.45 -9.41
C GLN A 43 23.06 -8.60 -8.67
N ALA A 44 23.75 -7.49 -8.51
CA ALA A 44 24.81 -7.38 -7.53
C ALA A 44 24.12 -7.26 -6.17
N ASP A 45 24.27 -8.29 -5.34
CA ASP A 45 24.12 -8.16 -3.90
C ASP A 45 25.17 -7.16 -3.41
N GLN A 46 24.81 -5.87 -3.43
CA GLN A 46 25.53 -4.83 -2.71
C GLN A 46 24.71 -4.51 -1.45
N ASP A 47 25.27 -4.95 -0.32
CA ASP A 47 24.99 -4.47 1.02
C ASP A 47 25.38 -2.97 1.09
N GLY A 48 24.57 -2.17 0.47
CA GLY A 48 24.62 -0.71 0.43
C GLY A 48 23.17 -0.25 0.48
N SER A 49 22.85 0.64 1.40
CA SER A 49 21.54 1.26 1.62
C SER A 49 21.00 1.84 0.31
N GLU A 50 20.45 0.99 -0.57
CA GLU A 50 19.81 1.42 -1.80
C GLU A 50 18.56 2.24 -1.44
N SER A 51 18.56 3.49 -1.88
CA SER A 51 17.37 4.31 -1.85
C SER A 51 16.32 3.65 -2.73
N ARG A 52 15.25 3.14 -2.14
CA ARG A 52 14.13 2.56 -2.87
C ARG A 52 12.92 3.47 -2.78
N SER A 53 12.22 3.63 -3.89
CA SER A 53 11.01 4.44 -3.97
C SER A 53 10.00 3.80 -4.91
N GLY A 54 8.75 4.25 -4.83
CA GLY A 54 7.72 3.74 -5.72
C GLY A 54 6.33 4.21 -5.35
N ALA A 55 5.35 3.71 -6.10
CA ALA A 55 3.95 3.94 -5.78
C ALA A 55 3.55 3.16 -4.51
N LEU A 56 2.77 3.82 -3.65
CA LEU A 56 2.21 3.24 -2.43
C LEU A 56 0.69 3.17 -2.56
N HIS A 57 0.16 1.95 -2.46
CA HIS A 57 -1.26 1.67 -2.44
C HIS A 57 -1.60 0.86 -1.21
N VAL A 58 -2.44 1.43 -0.34
CA VAL A 58 -2.85 0.81 0.93
C VAL A 58 -4.35 0.93 1.07
N THR A 59 -5.00 -0.12 1.55
CA THR A 59 -6.37 -0.03 2.05
C THR A 59 -6.40 -0.28 3.54
N LYS A 60 -7.32 0.36 4.23
CA LYS A 60 -7.53 0.19 5.67
C LYS A 60 -9.01 0.18 6.01
N GLU A 61 -9.32 -0.49 7.09
CA GLU A 61 -10.66 -0.62 7.66
C GLU A 61 -10.70 0.14 8.99
N CYS A 62 -11.77 0.89 9.25
CA CYS A 62 -11.87 1.83 10.38
C CYS A 62 -13.10 1.58 11.28
N SER A 63 -13.61 0.34 11.38
CA SER A 63 -14.72 0.02 12.29
C SER A 63 -14.34 0.24 13.77
N GLN A 64 -13.06 0.07 14.10
CA GLN A 64 -12.51 0.27 15.45
C GLN A 64 -12.15 1.74 15.76
N TYR A 65 -12.33 2.65 14.80
CA TYR A 65 -12.00 4.06 14.99
C TYR A 65 -13.06 4.79 15.81
N THR A 66 -12.73 5.10 17.04
CA THR A 66 -13.64 5.72 18.03
C THR A 66 -13.75 7.24 17.92
N ARG A 67 -12.99 7.89 17.03
CA ARG A 67 -12.82 9.36 16.92
C ARG A 67 -12.13 10.01 18.14
N LEU A 68 -11.66 9.24 19.09
CA LEU A 68 -10.90 9.68 20.27
C LEU A 68 -9.40 9.51 20.04
N ALA A 69 -8.59 10.17 20.86
CA ALA A 69 -7.15 9.92 20.92
C ALA A 69 -6.86 8.44 21.18
N GLY A 70 -5.90 7.88 20.46
CA GLY A 70 -5.60 6.44 20.49
C GLY A 70 -6.55 5.56 19.67
N GLY A 71 -7.61 6.13 19.08
CA GLY A 71 -8.45 5.42 18.10
C GLY A 71 -7.63 4.99 16.89
N PHE A 72 -7.96 3.87 16.26
CA PHE A 72 -7.15 3.31 15.17
C PHE A 72 -7.97 2.72 14.03
N CYS A 73 -7.34 2.61 12.88
CA CYS A 73 -7.79 1.81 11.75
C CYS A 73 -6.77 0.68 11.51
N THR A 74 -7.20 -0.40 10.86
CA THR A 74 -6.35 -1.55 10.55
C THR A 74 -6.11 -1.65 9.05
N ILE A 75 -4.86 -1.81 8.62
CA ILE A 75 -4.50 -2.00 7.22
C ILE A 75 -4.95 -3.37 6.75
N THR A 76 -5.71 -3.39 5.66
CA THR A 76 -6.30 -4.60 5.05
C THR A 76 -5.58 -5.05 3.79
N SER A 77 -4.90 -4.11 3.08
CA SER A 77 -3.99 -4.46 1.99
C SER A 77 -2.87 -3.43 1.86
N SER A 78 -1.74 -3.84 1.30
CA SER A 78 -0.60 -2.98 0.97
C SER A 78 0.23 -3.61 -0.14
N ASN A 79 0.70 -2.80 -1.08
CA ASN A 79 1.68 -3.22 -2.09
C ASN A 79 3.14 -3.12 -1.56
N LEU A 80 3.37 -2.47 -0.42
CA LEU A 80 4.67 -2.37 0.23
C LEU A 80 4.79 -3.43 1.34
N LYS A 81 5.73 -4.37 1.20
CA LYS A 81 5.94 -5.49 2.14
C LYS A 81 6.24 -5.02 3.58
N ASP A 82 6.81 -3.83 3.73
CA ASP A 82 7.12 -3.25 5.04
C ASP A 82 5.86 -2.83 5.81
N ILE A 83 4.81 -2.43 5.09
CA ILE A 83 3.50 -2.14 5.68
C ILE A 83 2.65 -3.40 5.60
N LYS A 84 2.66 -4.19 6.64
CA LYS A 84 1.94 -5.48 6.70
C LYS A 84 0.45 -5.30 6.86
N VAL A 85 -0.33 -6.21 6.32
CA VAL A 85 -1.75 -6.37 6.69
C VAL A 85 -1.84 -6.60 8.20
N GLY A 86 -2.82 -5.97 8.85
CA GLY A 86 -2.95 -5.95 10.30
C GLY A 86 -2.17 -4.82 10.99
N THR A 87 -1.38 -4.01 10.27
CA THR A 87 -0.76 -2.79 10.82
C THR A 87 -1.86 -1.86 11.32
N ARG A 88 -1.71 -1.37 12.54
CA ARG A 88 -2.61 -0.37 13.13
C ARG A 88 -2.15 1.02 12.75
N VAL A 89 -3.07 1.84 12.27
CA VAL A 89 -2.88 3.29 12.06
C VAL A 89 -3.53 4.00 13.23
N ILE A 90 -2.73 4.40 14.20
CA ILE A 90 -3.17 4.98 15.48
C ILE A 90 -3.13 6.50 15.37
N TYR A 91 -4.20 7.18 15.79
CA TYR A 91 -4.32 8.63 15.76
C TYR A 91 -4.05 9.22 17.15
N ALA A 92 -3.10 10.16 17.24
CA ALA A 92 -2.65 10.73 18.50
C ALA A 92 -3.69 11.62 19.18
N VAL A 93 -4.53 12.31 18.38
CA VAL A 93 -5.57 13.21 18.91
C VAL A 93 -6.96 12.84 18.40
N ALA A 94 -7.98 13.28 19.14
CA ALA A 94 -9.37 13.12 18.75
C ALA A 94 -9.68 13.90 17.46
N SER A 95 -10.56 13.35 16.61
CA SER A 95 -11.05 14.11 15.46
C SER A 95 -12.04 15.20 15.89
N GLY A 96 -11.96 16.34 15.23
CA GLY A 96 -13.02 17.35 15.26
C GLY A 96 -14.31 16.85 14.57
N PRO A 97 -15.35 17.67 14.55
CA PRO A 97 -16.62 17.30 13.93
C PRO A 97 -16.49 17.08 12.42
N THR A 98 -15.69 17.89 11.74
CA THR A 98 -15.53 17.90 10.27
C THR A 98 -14.13 17.57 9.80
N VAL A 99 -13.11 17.69 10.66
CA VAL A 99 -11.71 17.52 10.29
C VAL A 99 -11.02 16.56 11.26
N LEU A 100 -10.22 15.66 10.73
CA LEU A 100 -9.19 14.93 11.46
C LEU A 100 -7.83 15.55 11.11
N ASN A 101 -7.19 16.17 12.09
CA ASN A 101 -5.84 16.72 12.01
C ASN A 101 -5.04 16.12 13.17
N SER A 102 -4.18 15.14 12.89
CA SER A 102 -3.56 14.31 13.92
C SER A 102 -2.23 13.76 13.47
N ASP A 103 -1.31 13.64 14.41
CA ASP A 103 -0.18 12.74 14.20
C ASP A 103 -0.68 11.30 14.16
N VAL A 104 0.01 10.49 13.37
CA VAL A 104 -0.30 9.07 13.18
C VAL A 104 0.92 8.20 13.43
N ILE A 105 0.67 7.03 13.98
CA ILE A 105 1.67 5.99 14.18
C ILE A 105 1.21 4.76 13.42
N LEU A 106 2.06 4.23 12.55
CA LEU A 106 1.90 2.92 11.95
C LEU A 106 2.59 1.90 12.86
N ASP A 107 1.79 1.02 13.45
CA ASP A 107 2.22 -0.04 14.38
C ASP A 107 1.99 -1.41 13.74
N PRO A 108 2.99 -2.02 13.07
CA PRO A 108 2.87 -3.32 12.44
C PRO A 108 2.70 -4.44 13.46
N PRO A 109 1.97 -5.52 13.11
CA PRO A 109 1.82 -6.68 13.98
C PRO A 109 3.14 -7.45 14.11
N GLY A 110 3.39 -8.01 15.31
CA GLY A 110 4.52 -8.87 15.61
C GLY A 110 5.46 -8.33 16.67
N ARG A 111 6.55 -9.05 16.94
CA ARG A 111 7.51 -8.75 18.01
C ARG A 111 8.57 -7.69 17.64
N GLY A 112 8.46 -6.99 16.55
CA GLY A 112 9.42 -5.97 16.13
C GLY A 112 8.98 -4.57 16.60
N HIS A 113 9.93 -3.76 17.08
CA HIS A 113 9.69 -2.36 17.47
C HIS A 113 9.90 -1.39 16.30
N SER A 114 9.38 -1.74 15.12
CA SER A 114 9.47 -0.87 13.93
C SER A 114 8.15 -0.13 13.77
N THR A 115 8.16 1.17 13.96
CA THR A 115 6.98 2.04 13.79
C THR A 115 7.29 3.14 12.79
N ALA A 116 6.30 3.56 11.98
CA ALA A 116 6.42 4.77 11.18
C ALA A 116 5.61 5.90 11.82
N PHE A 117 6.09 7.14 11.65
CA PHE A 117 5.47 8.34 12.17
C PHE A 117 5.07 9.26 11.03
N GLY A 118 3.94 9.91 11.18
CA GLY A 118 3.45 10.84 10.19
C GLY A 118 2.35 11.74 10.71
N HIS A 119 1.72 12.43 9.79
CA HIS A 119 0.65 13.37 10.07
C HIS A 119 -0.47 13.21 9.05
N VAL A 120 -1.71 13.34 9.49
CA VAL A 120 -2.91 13.29 8.64
C VAL A 120 -3.70 14.59 8.75
N VAL A 121 -4.12 15.10 7.60
CA VAL A 121 -5.16 16.12 7.50
C VAL A 121 -6.25 15.56 6.60
N LEU A 122 -7.45 15.36 7.15
CA LEU A 122 -8.57 14.71 6.45
C LEU A 122 -9.85 15.47 6.71
N ASP A 123 -10.50 15.91 5.64
CA ASP A 123 -11.89 16.40 5.68
C ASP A 123 -12.84 15.20 5.79
N LEU A 124 -13.56 15.13 6.90
CA LEU A 124 -14.48 14.04 7.20
C LEU A 124 -15.79 14.13 6.43
N ALA A 125 -16.13 15.31 5.89
CA ALA A 125 -17.33 15.49 5.08
C ALA A 125 -17.10 14.94 3.67
N SER A 126 -16.08 15.42 2.97
CA SER A 126 -15.70 14.94 1.63
C SER A 126 -15.08 13.54 1.67
N GLY A 127 -14.43 13.17 2.76
CA GLY A 127 -13.66 11.95 2.86
C GLY A 127 -12.34 12.01 2.07
N GLN A 128 -11.80 13.20 1.86
CA GLN A 128 -10.54 13.45 1.15
C GLN A 128 -9.51 14.06 2.10
N GLY A 129 -8.25 13.69 1.92
CA GLY A 129 -7.18 14.22 2.75
C GLY A 129 -5.81 13.75 2.30
N VAL A 130 -4.81 14.06 3.12
CA VAL A 130 -3.41 13.69 2.88
C VAL A 130 -2.82 13.09 4.16
N VAL A 131 -2.01 12.05 4.00
CA VAL A 131 -1.11 11.54 5.03
C VAL A 131 0.32 11.73 4.54
N THR A 132 1.15 12.31 5.39
CA THR A 132 2.59 12.41 5.17
C THR A 132 3.31 11.60 6.22
N ILE A 133 4.11 10.62 5.83
CA ILE A 133 5.00 9.87 6.71
C ILE A 133 6.39 10.51 6.63
N SER A 134 6.97 10.81 7.78
CA SER A 134 8.22 11.57 7.91
C SER A 134 9.39 10.73 8.42
N GLY A 135 9.20 9.45 8.67
CA GLY A 135 10.23 8.56 9.20
C GLY A 135 9.65 7.51 10.14
N GLY A 136 10.53 6.92 10.95
CA GLY A 136 10.14 5.91 11.91
C GLY A 136 11.31 5.29 12.65
N THR A 137 11.09 4.09 13.18
CA THR A 137 12.10 3.29 13.87
C THR A 137 12.30 1.94 13.16
N GLY A 138 13.43 1.30 13.40
CA GLY A 138 13.78 0.01 12.82
C GLY A 138 13.72 0.07 11.29
N LYS A 139 12.93 -0.80 10.66
CA LYS A 139 12.82 -0.84 9.19
C LYS A 139 12.18 0.43 8.57
N PHE A 140 11.61 1.34 9.36
CA PHE A 140 11.03 2.60 8.89
C PHE A 140 11.90 3.83 9.17
N THR A 141 13.15 3.67 9.61
CA THR A 141 14.04 4.78 9.99
C THR A 141 14.13 5.85 8.90
N TRP A 142 14.17 5.45 7.63
CA TRP A 142 14.29 6.35 6.48
C TRP A 142 13.05 6.34 5.58
N PHE A 143 11.93 5.88 6.11
CA PHE A 143 10.69 5.77 5.37
C PHE A 143 9.97 7.12 5.31
N HIS A 144 9.75 7.60 4.10
CA HIS A 144 8.95 8.77 3.79
C HIS A 144 7.83 8.38 2.84
N ALA A 145 6.65 8.97 3.02
CA ALA A 145 5.55 8.79 2.07
C ALA A 145 4.64 10.01 2.07
N SER A 146 4.03 10.28 0.92
CA SER A 146 2.95 11.23 0.77
C SER A 146 1.83 10.56 0.00
N VAL A 147 0.65 10.45 0.63
CA VAL A 147 -0.48 9.73 0.05
C VAL A 147 -1.76 10.55 0.19
N VAL A 148 -2.58 10.51 -0.85
CA VAL A 148 -3.96 10.99 -0.82
C VAL A 148 -4.81 9.94 -0.10
N VAL A 149 -5.64 10.39 0.81
CA VAL A 149 -6.63 9.57 1.51
C VAL A 149 -7.97 9.73 0.79
N SER A 150 -8.62 8.63 0.48
CA SER A 150 -9.95 8.62 -0.14
C SER A 150 -10.87 7.67 0.60
N ARG A 151 -12.13 8.10 0.81
CA ARG A 151 -13.15 7.24 1.38
C ARG A 151 -13.63 6.25 0.32
N LEU A 152 -13.62 4.98 0.67
CA LEU A 152 -14.28 3.90 -0.05
C LEU A 152 -15.69 3.63 0.52
N ILE A 153 -16.25 2.47 0.22
CA ILE A 153 -17.45 1.98 0.91
C ILE A 153 -17.11 1.78 2.40
N ARG A 154 -17.85 2.48 3.27
CA ARG A 154 -17.62 2.38 4.73
C ARG A 154 -17.61 0.93 5.20
N PRO A 155 -16.70 0.58 6.10
CA PRO A 155 -15.78 1.43 6.87
C PRO A 155 -14.37 1.60 6.23
N ASN A 156 -14.22 1.36 4.91
CA ASN A 156 -12.94 1.28 4.24
C ASN A 156 -12.46 2.61 3.68
N TRP A 157 -11.12 2.75 3.60
CA TRP A 157 -10.39 3.90 3.10
C TRP A 157 -9.21 3.45 2.26
N ALA A 158 -8.85 4.23 1.25
CA ALA A 158 -7.64 4.04 0.45
C ALA A 158 -6.60 5.13 0.74
N TRP A 159 -5.33 4.76 0.59
CA TRP A 159 -4.15 5.62 0.56
C TRP A 159 -3.44 5.37 -0.75
N ASP A 160 -3.30 6.38 -1.58
CA ASP A 160 -2.66 6.29 -2.88
C ASP A 160 -1.64 7.41 -3.04
N GLY A 161 -0.39 7.08 -3.37
CA GLY A 161 0.67 8.07 -3.51
C GLY A 161 2.03 7.45 -3.72
N MET A 162 3.05 8.09 -3.18
CA MET A 162 4.45 7.69 -3.37
C MET A 162 5.14 7.47 -2.03
N TYR A 163 6.13 6.59 -2.02
CA TYR A 163 7.02 6.38 -0.89
C TYR A 163 8.49 6.42 -1.32
N SER A 164 9.36 6.66 -0.35
CA SER A 164 10.81 6.49 -0.48
C SER A 164 11.43 6.01 0.83
N PHE A 165 12.56 5.32 0.70
CA PHE A 165 13.51 5.06 1.79
C PHE A 165 14.81 5.73 1.39
N SER A 166 15.12 6.89 1.94
CA SER A 166 16.32 7.66 1.61
C SER A 166 16.84 8.42 2.83
N HIS A 167 18.15 8.45 2.98
CA HIS A 167 18.78 9.39 3.90
C HIS A 167 18.58 10.82 3.37
N LYS A 168 18.25 11.74 4.23
CA LYS A 168 18.11 13.17 3.88
C LYS A 168 19.48 13.85 3.59
N GLY A 169 20.46 13.13 3.05
CA GLY A 169 21.80 13.58 2.80
C GLY A 169 22.28 13.48 1.35
N ASP A 170 21.48 12.86 0.46
CA ASP A 170 21.88 12.62 -0.94
C ASP A 170 21.34 13.64 -1.94
N THR A 171 20.90 14.81 -1.48
CA THR A 171 20.57 15.91 -2.38
C THR A 171 21.62 17.00 -2.27
N ASP A 172 22.36 17.20 -3.36
CA ASP A 172 23.15 18.35 -3.73
C ASP A 172 24.57 18.49 -3.16
N ASP A 173 25.51 17.81 -3.82
CA ASP A 173 26.82 18.36 -4.14
C ASP A 173 27.19 17.98 -5.59
N ARG A 174 26.44 18.50 -6.57
CA ARG A 174 26.84 18.55 -7.98
C ARG A 174 26.56 19.96 -8.51
N ASP A 175 27.43 20.87 -8.16
CA ASP A 175 27.75 22.07 -8.92
C ASP A 175 29.09 21.88 -9.65
#